data_9a884d79ebfc5dc168aef624a5babc08
#
_entry.id   9a884d79ebfc5dc168aef624a5babc08
#
_cell.length_a   1.000
_cell.length_b   1.000
_cell.length_c   1.000
_cell.angle_alpha   90.00
_cell.angle_beta   90.00
_cell.angle_gamma   90.00
#
_symmetry.space_group_name_H-M   'P 1'
#
loop_
_entity.id
_entity.type
_entity.pdbx_description
1 polymer ?
#
loop_
_entity_poly.entity_id
_entity_poly.type
_entity_poly.pdbx_seq_one_letter_code
_entity_poly.pdbx_strand_id
1 'polypeptide(L)'
;PRTLTVQTRDQRTLAVLTVDQVTGVVTEYYRVTDDNWVELVPGSPRWWEGSLLTVEDRGGTRRLVVDGEPLSPDGLQIRSVQGIHDYGVLVSASTDPVDVDVIRVERGGSVEVISGGGGVCSAVEGGGTLAVSRSDLDGISLEVSGHLVSSLAEQPLVTPTPDFHVVGERDVRSAVLFPSDHDGSPLPVLVDPYGGPHAQRVQRARSQFLTSQWFADRGFAVVVADGRGTPGRGPVWERAVSGDLAGPVLDDQVDALEALAADDDRLDLSRVAIRGWSFGGYLAAVAVLRRPDVFHAAVAGAPVTDWRLYDTHYTERYLGHPEVNPRAYELTDLCAEAALLTRPLLLIHGLADDNVVAAHTLQLSRALLEAGRPHRVLPLSGVTHMTPQPEVAANLLLVQLAFLQEALGLSPSST
;
A
#
# COMPACT_ATOMS: atom_id res chain seq x y z
N PRO A 1 -18.55 19.99 23.07
CA PRO A 1 -17.32 20.01 23.87
C PRO A 1 -16.08 20.11 22.97
N ARG A 2 -14.97 20.65 23.50
CA ARG A 2 -13.67 20.48 22.87
C ARG A 2 -13.14 19.10 23.22
N THR A 3 -12.62 18.39 22.23
CA THR A 3 -12.07 17.05 22.42
C THR A 3 -10.60 17.01 22.05
N LEU A 4 -9.87 16.13 22.74
CA LEU A 4 -8.51 15.72 22.41
C LEU A 4 -8.52 14.20 22.21
N THR A 5 -7.73 13.71 21.29
CA THR A 5 -7.50 12.29 21.09
C THR A 5 -6.08 11.96 21.50
N VAL A 6 -5.91 10.98 22.37
CA VAL A 6 -4.61 10.54 22.87
C VAL A 6 -4.46 9.05 22.60
N GLN A 7 -3.41 8.68 21.86
CA GLN A 7 -3.04 7.29 21.63
C GLN A 7 -1.80 6.95 22.46
N THR A 8 -1.77 5.78 23.08
CA THR A 8 -0.59 5.27 23.77
C THR A 8 0.56 5.00 22.81
N ARG A 9 1.80 4.98 23.26
CA ARG A 9 2.97 4.70 22.40
C ARG A 9 2.89 3.33 21.73
N ASP A 10 2.40 2.32 22.44
CA ASP A 10 2.17 0.99 21.90
C ASP A 10 0.96 0.91 20.95
N GLN A 11 0.25 2.04 20.79
CA GLN A 11 -0.91 2.27 19.92
C GLN A 11 -2.11 1.34 20.21
N ARG A 12 -2.11 0.64 21.32
CA ARG A 12 -3.18 -0.29 21.72
C ARG A 12 -4.36 0.37 22.41
N THR A 13 -4.21 1.63 22.81
CA THR A 13 -5.26 2.39 23.45
C THR A 13 -5.43 3.75 22.80
N LEU A 14 -6.67 4.10 22.48
CA LEU A 14 -7.08 5.44 22.03
C LEU A 14 -8.09 5.98 23.02
N ALA A 15 -7.76 7.11 23.68
CA ALA A 15 -8.65 7.81 24.57
C ALA A 15 -9.18 9.10 23.91
N VAL A 16 -10.50 9.30 23.95
CA VAL A 16 -11.15 10.56 23.59
C VAL A 16 -11.43 11.32 24.89
N LEU A 17 -10.79 12.48 25.03
CA LEU A 17 -10.86 13.32 26.21
C LEU A 17 -11.71 14.55 25.90
N THR A 18 -12.54 14.97 26.85
CA THR A 18 -13.24 16.26 26.81
C THR A 18 -12.53 17.27 27.67
N VAL A 19 -12.50 18.53 27.21
CA VAL A 19 -11.87 19.62 27.92
C VAL A 19 -12.94 20.65 28.30
N ASP A 20 -13.10 20.92 29.61
CA ASP A 20 -13.92 22.01 30.08
C ASP A 20 -13.22 23.34 29.72
N GLN A 21 -13.92 24.19 28.98
CA GLN A 21 -13.33 25.41 28.42
C GLN A 21 -13.12 26.53 29.49
N VAL A 22 -13.76 26.42 30.64
CA VAL A 22 -13.68 27.43 31.71
C VAL A 22 -12.62 27.04 32.75
N THR A 23 -12.63 25.77 33.16
CA THR A 23 -11.76 25.27 34.21
C THR A 23 -10.48 24.61 33.69
N GLY A 24 -10.44 24.22 32.40
CA GLY A 24 -9.37 23.43 31.79
C GLY A 24 -9.32 21.96 32.25
N VAL A 25 -10.29 21.53 33.02
CA VAL A 25 -10.35 20.13 33.50
C VAL A 25 -10.53 19.21 32.32
N VAL A 26 -9.68 18.17 32.25
CA VAL A 26 -9.71 17.13 31.24
C VAL A 26 -10.34 15.87 31.82
N THR A 27 -11.32 15.32 31.13
CA THR A 27 -12.03 14.09 31.54
C THR A 27 -12.04 13.11 30.38
N GLU A 28 -11.75 11.84 30.66
CA GLU A 28 -11.90 10.80 29.66
C GLU A 28 -13.39 10.58 29.38
N TYR A 29 -13.76 10.67 28.13
CA TYR A 29 -15.14 10.47 27.67
C TYR A 29 -15.34 9.06 27.08
N TYR A 30 -14.36 8.58 26.27
CA TYR A 30 -14.47 7.29 25.60
C TYR A 30 -13.08 6.67 25.44
N ARG A 31 -13.03 5.35 25.40
CA ARG A 31 -11.79 4.60 25.23
C ARG A 31 -12.00 3.43 24.26
N VAL A 32 -11.09 3.30 23.31
CA VAL A 32 -10.98 2.15 22.41
C VAL A 32 -9.69 1.40 22.72
N THR A 33 -9.74 0.09 22.77
CA THR A 33 -8.56 -0.75 22.99
C THR A 33 -8.51 -1.88 21.96
N ASP A 34 -7.29 -2.30 21.61
CA ASP A 34 -7.05 -3.42 20.70
C ASP A 34 -5.77 -4.15 21.11
N ASP A 35 -5.70 -5.46 20.91
CA ASP A 35 -4.55 -6.27 21.28
C ASP A 35 -3.33 -6.02 20.40
N ASN A 36 -3.52 -5.53 19.16
CA ASN A 36 -2.46 -5.19 18.23
C ASN A 36 -2.26 -3.67 18.20
N TRP A 37 -3.18 -2.94 17.58
CA TRP A 37 -3.22 -1.47 17.56
C TRP A 37 -4.62 -0.97 17.23
N VAL A 38 -4.95 0.22 17.73
CA VAL A 38 -6.13 0.97 17.33
C VAL A 38 -5.80 1.80 16.10
N GLU A 39 -6.50 1.57 14.98
CA GLU A 39 -6.29 2.33 13.75
C GLU A 39 -6.86 3.75 13.86
N LEU A 40 -6.08 4.73 13.41
CA LEU A 40 -6.50 6.13 13.32
C LEU A 40 -7.12 6.40 11.96
N VAL A 41 -8.45 6.31 11.89
CA VAL A 41 -9.17 6.53 10.63
C VAL A 41 -9.40 8.02 10.39
N PRO A 42 -9.02 8.56 9.19
CA PRO A 42 -9.21 9.96 8.86
C PRO A 42 -10.66 10.42 9.05
N GLY A 43 -10.84 11.57 9.69
CA GLY A 43 -12.16 12.13 9.98
C GLY A 43 -12.86 11.56 11.22
N SER A 44 -12.22 10.67 11.99
CA SER A 44 -12.70 10.09 13.25
C SER A 44 -11.67 10.36 14.36
N PRO A 45 -12.09 10.58 15.65
CA PRO A 45 -13.48 10.69 16.11
C PRO A 45 -14.10 12.06 15.81
N ARG A 46 -15.44 12.11 15.79
CA ARG A 46 -16.24 13.36 15.64
C ARG A 46 -17.50 13.35 16.49
N TRP A 47 -18.10 14.51 16.66
CA TRP A 47 -19.42 14.64 17.28
C TRP A 47 -20.51 14.71 16.22
N TRP A 48 -21.56 13.93 16.41
CA TRP A 48 -22.75 13.90 15.58
C TRP A 48 -23.98 14.12 16.48
N GLU A 49 -24.53 15.33 16.46
CA GLU A 49 -25.70 15.75 17.27
C GLU A 49 -25.63 15.35 18.76
N GLY A 50 -24.48 15.50 19.35
CA GLY A 50 -24.25 15.21 20.77
C GLY A 50 -23.74 13.80 21.07
N SER A 51 -23.79 12.88 20.11
CA SER A 51 -23.20 11.53 20.20
C SER A 51 -21.77 11.50 19.67
N LEU A 52 -20.93 10.65 20.24
CA LEU A 52 -19.57 10.43 19.75
C LEU A 52 -19.59 9.41 18.61
N LEU A 53 -19.10 9.82 17.47
CA LEU A 53 -18.87 8.98 16.30
C LEU A 53 -17.40 8.60 16.23
N THR A 54 -17.13 7.31 16.18
CA THR A 54 -15.81 6.70 16.01
C THR A 54 -15.81 5.75 14.82
N VAL A 55 -14.61 5.37 14.37
CA VAL A 55 -14.41 4.21 13.50
C VAL A 55 -13.57 3.19 14.26
N GLU A 56 -14.07 1.98 14.38
CA GLU A 56 -13.49 0.94 15.22
C GLU A 56 -13.50 -0.42 14.52
N ASP A 57 -12.52 -1.23 14.84
CA ASP A 57 -12.45 -2.62 14.37
C ASP A 57 -13.35 -3.51 15.25
N ARG A 58 -14.42 -4.02 14.68
CA ARG A 58 -15.43 -4.85 15.33
C ARG A 58 -15.73 -6.10 14.51
N GLY A 59 -15.50 -7.30 15.07
CA GLY A 59 -15.82 -8.56 14.39
C GLY A 59 -15.11 -8.78 13.04
N GLY A 60 -13.91 -8.27 12.87
CA GLY A 60 -13.16 -8.36 11.59
C GLY A 60 -13.49 -7.27 10.57
N THR A 61 -14.40 -6.35 10.90
CA THR A 61 -14.80 -5.22 10.05
C THR A 61 -14.42 -3.90 10.71
N ARG A 62 -13.88 -2.97 9.95
CA ARG A 62 -13.66 -1.57 10.36
C ARG A 62 -14.95 -0.79 10.21
N ARG A 63 -15.66 -0.56 11.31
CA ARG A 63 -17.03 -0.09 11.35
C ARG A 63 -17.17 1.33 11.86
N LEU A 64 -18.16 2.05 11.33
CA LEU A 64 -18.66 3.28 11.92
C LEU A 64 -19.43 2.92 13.19
N VAL A 65 -19.11 3.60 14.30
CA VAL A 65 -19.64 3.34 15.64
C VAL A 65 -20.17 4.65 16.23
N VAL A 66 -21.31 4.62 16.89
CA VAL A 66 -21.92 5.78 17.56
C VAL A 66 -22.16 5.42 19.01
N ASP A 67 -21.56 6.18 19.94
CA ASP A 67 -21.62 5.95 21.39
C ASP A 67 -21.34 4.48 21.80
N GLY A 68 -20.39 3.84 21.09
CA GLY A 68 -19.96 2.46 21.34
C GLY A 68 -20.77 1.38 20.59
N GLU A 69 -21.87 1.74 19.92
CA GLU A 69 -22.70 0.80 19.16
C GLU A 69 -22.39 0.87 17.66
N PRO A 70 -22.14 -0.29 17.00
CA PRO A 70 -21.88 -0.34 15.57
C PRO A 70 -23.07 0.16 14.74
N LEU A 71 -22.83 1.14 13.86
CA LEU A 71 -23.85 1.72 12.99
C LEU A 71 -23.76 1.16 11.56
N SER A 72 -22.56 1.10 10.96
CA SER A 72 -22.41 0.55 9.60
C SER A 72 -22.55 -0.98 9.60
N PRO A 73 -22.98 -1.60 8.48
CA PRO A 73 -23.12 -3.05 8.39
C PRO A 73 -21.77 -3.77 8.48
N ASP A 74 -21.83 -5.05 8.83
CA ASP A 74 -20.66 -5.93 8.76
C ASP A 74 -20.20 -6.14 7.32
N GLY A 75 -18.88 -6.34 7.11
CA GLY A 75 -18.27 -6.49 5.79
C GLY A 75 -18.03 -5.18 5.04
N LEU A 76 -18.57 -4.03 5.49
CA LEU A 76 -18.29 -2.72 4.93
C LEU A 76 -17.09 -2.07 5.65
N GLN A 77 -15.92 -2.09 5.02
CA GLN A 77 -14.68 -1.54 5.58
C GLN A 77 -14.62 -0.02 5.43
N ILE A 78 -14.83 0.72 6.52
CA ILE A 78 -14.76 2.19 6.52
C ILE A 78 -13.30 2.64 6.37
N ARG A 79 -13.01 3.48 5.38
CA ARG A 79 -11.67 4.01 5.11
C ARG A 79 -11.46 5.42 5.60
N SER A 80 -12.49 6.25 5.55
CA SER A 80 -12.48 7.62 6.11
C SER A 80 -13.90 8.12 6.36
N VAL A 81 -14.04 9.08 7.27
CA VAL A 81 -15.25 9.88 7.44
C VAL A 81 -15.06 11.19 6.70
N GLN A 82 -15.84 11.41 5.65
CA GLN A 82 -15.70 12.54 4.74
C GLN A 82 -16.63 13.71 5.11
N GLY A 83 -17.80 13.42 5.68
CA GLY A 83 -18.76 14.43 6.11
C GLY A 83 -19.76 13.91 7.14
N ILE A 84 -20.30 14.83 7.94
CA ILE A 84 -21.36 14.53 8.90
C ILE A 84 -22.50 15.52 8.65
N HIS A 85 -23.71 14.99 8.48
CA HIS A 85 -24.93 15.73 8.20
C HIS A 85 -26.06 15.24 9.11
N ASP A 86 -27.13 16.01 9.26
CA ASP A 86 -28.28 15.65 10.10
C ASP A 86 -28.93 14.33 9.64
N TYR A 87 -28.88 14.04 8.33
CA TYR A 87 -29.46 12.84 7.71
C TYR A 87 -28.52 11.64 7.62
N GLY A 88 -27.22 11.81 7.88
CA GLY A 88 -26.27 10.69 7.82
C GLY A 88 -24.80 11.11 7.77
N VAL A 89 -23.97 10.11 7.75
CA VAL A 89 -22.50 10.23 7.69
C VAL A 89 -22.00 9.82 6.31
N LEU A 90 -21.28 10.70 5.66
CA LEU A 90 -20.61 10.42 4.37
C LEU A 90 -19.25 9.80 4.66
N VAL A 91 -19.00 8.62 4.13
CA VAL A 91 -17.76 7.87 4.31
C VAL A 91 -17.18 7.41 2.98
N SER A 92 -15.87 7.20 2.91
CA SER A 92 -15.31 6.28 1.92
C SER A 92 -15.20 4.89 2.53
N ALA A 93 -15.59 3.87 1.77
CA ALA A 93 -15.62 2.49 2.25
C ALA A 93 -15.46 1.48 1.12
N SER A 94 -15.11 0.25 1.47
CA SER A 94 -14.96 -0.86 0.53
C SER A 94 -15.67 -2.11 1.02
N THR A 95 -16.33 -2.81 0.12
CA THR A 95 -16.75 -4.22 0.31
C THR A 95 -15.72 -5.17 -0.34
N ASP A 96 -15.20 -4.80 -1.49
CA ASP A 96 -13.98 -5.37 -2.06
C ASP A 96 -12.86 -4.31 -2.05
N PRO A 97 -11.63 -4.62 -1.61
CA PRO A 97 -10.56 -3.64 -1.49
C PRO A 97 -10.15 -3.00 -2.83
N VAL A 98 -10.46 -3.63 -3.97
CA VAL A 98 -10.13 -3.13 -5.32
C VAL A 98 -10.88 -1.82 -5.63
N ASP A 99 -12.04 -1.61 -5.02
CA ASP A 99 -12.86 -0.42 -5.17
C ASP A 99 -13.02 0.34 -3.84
N VAL A 100 -13.14 1.64 -3.92
CA VAL A 100 -13.46 2.53 -2.79
C VAL A 100 -14.65 3.39 -3.17
N ASP A 101 -15.78 3.13 -2.52
CA ASP A 101 -17.01 3.87 -2.77
C ASP A 101 -17.21 5.01 -1.77
N VAL A 102 -17.92 6.05 -2.21
CA VAL A 102 -18.54 7.03 -1.33
C VAL A 102 -19.92 6.51 -0.93
N ILE A 103 -20.11 6.36 0.37
CA ILE A 103 -21.32 5.77 0.95
C ILE A 103 -21.89 6.72 1.99
N ARG A 104 -23.19 6.90 1.99
CA ARG A 104 -23.92 7.54 3.08
C ARG A 104 -24.44 6.45 4.03
N VAL A 105 -24.09 6.58 5.31
CA VAL A 105 -24.62 5.75 6.39
C VAL A 105 -25.64 6.56 7.17
N GLU A 106 -26.92 6.17 7.12
CA GLU A 106 -28.00 6.85 7.83
C GLU A 106 -28.04 6.48 9.31
N ARG A 107 -28.81 7.22 10.12
CA ARG A 107 -28.97 6.97 11.56
C ARG A 107 -29.51 5.56 11.90
N GLY A 108 -30.30 4.98 11.01
CA GLY A 108 -30.84 3.63 11.17
C GLY A 108 -29.88 2.51 10.74
N GLY A 109 -28.67 2.85 10.28
CA GLY A 109 -27.68 1.88 9.79
C GLY A 109 -27.90 1.47 8.33
N SER A 110 -28.90 2.01 7.63
CA SER A 110 -29.07 1.84 6.18
C SER A 110 -27.93 2.53 5.44
N VAL A 111 -27.53 1.98 4.31
CA VAL A 111 -26.43 2.49 3.48
C VAL A 111 -26.92 2.81 2.08
N GLU A 112 -26.43 3.92 1.54
CA GLU A 112 -26.67 4.36 0.16
C GLU A 112 -25.32 4.58 -0.52
N VAL A 113 -25.09 3.94 -1.67
CA VAL A 113 -23.89 4.14 -2.49
C VAL A 113 -24.08 5.42 -3.31
N ILE A 114 -23.30 6.44 -3.00
CA ILE A 114 -23.35 7.76 -3.64
C ILE A 114 -22.51 7.81 -4.92
N SER A 115 -21.37 7.10 -4.94
CA SER A 115 -20.45 7.11 -6.07
C SER A 115 -20.90 6.30 -7.29
N GLY A 116 -21.93 5.48 -7.16
CA GLY A 116 -22.43 4.62 -8.26
C GLY A 116 -21.56 3.40 -8.58
N GLY A 117 -20.54 3.11 -7.77
CA GLY A 117 -19.69 1.91 -7.85
C GLY A 117 -18.55 2.01 -8.88
N GLY A 118 -17.51 1.22 -8.64
CA GLY A 118 -16.31 1.08 -9.48
C GLY A 118 -15.32 2.23 -9.38
N GLY A 119 -14.04 1.89 -9.14
CA GLY A 119 -12.95 2.86 -8.99
C GLY A 119 -12.69 3.30 -7.56
N VAL A 120 -11.83 4.29 -7.39
CA VAL A 120 -11.47 4.91 -6.10
C VAL A 120 -12.13 6.27 -6.01
N CYS A 121 -13.14 6.38 -5.15
CA CYS A 121 -13.99 7.55 -5.03
C CYS A 121 -13.77 8.29 -3.71
N SER A 122 -13.92 9.61 -3.76
CA SER A 122 -13.98 10.47 -2.58
C SER A 122 -15.01 11.57 -2.81
N ALA A 123 -15.54 12.16 -1.73
CA ALA A 123 -16.51 13.23 -1.86
C ALA A 123 -16.33 14.32 -0.80
N VAL A 124 -16.84 15.49 -1.12
CA VAL A 124 -17.02 16.61 -0.19
C VAL A 124 -18.44 17.11 -0.34
N GLU A 125 -19.12 17.32 0.78
CA GLU A 125 -20.48 17.89 0.80
C GLU A 125 -20.55 19.11 1.69
N GLY A 126 -21.17 20.20 1.20
CA GLY A 126 -21.35 21.42 1.96
C GLY A 126 -22.32 22.37 1.29
N GLY A 127 -23.15 23.09 2.09
CA GLY A 127 -24.13 24.04 1.58
C GLY A 127 -25.14 23.48 0.59
N GLY A 128 -25.47 22.18 0.71
CA GLY A 128 -26.36 21.48 -0.22
C GLY A 128 -25.71 21.08 -1.56
N THR A 129 -24.40 21.26 -1.68
CA THR A 129 -23.63 20.87 -2.88
C THR A 129 -22.78 19.66 -2.55
N LEU A 130 -22.91 18.61 -3.35
CA LEU A 130 -22.08 17.41 -3.30
C LEU A 130 -21.11 17.41 -4.47
N ALA A 131 -19.81 17.24 -4.18
CA ALA A 131 -18.78 17.02 -5.18
C ALA A 131 -18.19 15.61 -4.97
N VAL A 132 -18.16 14.79 -6.02
CA VAL A 132 -17.61 13.44 -6.02
C VAL A 132 -16.46 13.38 -7.02
N SER A 133 -15.28 12.99 -6.54
CA SER A 133 -14.14 12.65 -7.38
C SER A 133 -14.04 11.15 -7.53
N ARG A 134 -13.85 10.68 -8.76
CA ARG A 134 -13.62 9.26 -9.10
C ARG A 134 -12.32 9.13 -9.85
N SER A 135 -11.50 8.17 -9.45
CA SER A 135 -10.36 7.68 -10.22
C SER A 135 -10.65 6.24 -10.63
N ASP A 136 -10.76 5.99 -11.93
CA ASP A 136 -11.01 4.66 -12.50
C ASP A 136 -10.01 4.35 -13.62
N LEU A 137 -10.25 3.31 -14.41
CA LEU A 137 -9.36 2.92 -15.51
C LEU A 137 -9.39 3.91 -16.67
N ASP A 138 -10.45 4.70 -16.83
CA ASP A 138 -10.54 5.75 -17.83
C ASP A 138 -9.83 7.04 -17.40
N GLY A 139 -9.62 7.22 -16.10
CA GLY A 139 -8.89 8.36 -15.52
C GLY A 139 -9.53 8.98 -14.30
N ILE A 140 -9.40 10.30 -14.18
CA ILE A 140 -9.97 11.06 -13.06
C ILE A 140 -11.14 11.91 -13.59
N SER A 141 -12.28 11.80 -12.92
CA SER A 141 -13.45 12.63 -13.15
C SER A 141 -13.90 13.33 -11.87
N LEU A 142 -14.52 14.50 -12.02
CA LEU A 142 -15.12 15.26 -10.94
C LEU A 142 -16.56 15.58 -11.32
N GLU A 143 -17.48 15.21 -10.46
CA GLU A 143 -18.90 15.54 -10.60
C GLU A 143 -19.32 16.45 -9.46
N VAL A 144 -20.04 17.53 -9.77
CA VAL A 144 -20.58 18.47 -8.79
C VAL A 144 -22.10 18.55 -8.96
N SER A 145 -22.86 18.10 -7.96
CA SER A 145 -24.34 18.04 -7.98
C SER A 145 -24.90 17.43 -9.27
N GLY A 146 -24.33 16.29 -9.70
CA GLY A 146 -24.76 15.57 -10.91
C GLY A 146 -24.23 16.13 -12.23
N HIS A 147 -23.33 17.13 -12.20
CA HIS A 147 -22.77 17.74 -13.38
C HIS A 147 -21.26 17.43 -13.46
N LEU A 148 -20.85 16.80 -14.58
CA LEU A 148 -19.45 16.52 -14.84
C LEU A 148 -18.67 17.81 -15.09
N VAL A 149 -17.55 17.97 -14.39
CA VAL A 149 -16.60 19.09 -14.59
C VAL A 149 -15.57 18.66 -15.63
N SER A 150 -15.42 19.47 -16.69
CA SER A 150 -14.42 19.22 -17.73
C SER A 150 -13.00 19.33 -17.19
N SER A 151 -12.15 18.35 -17.51
CA SER A 151 -10.72 18.36 -17.18
C SER A 151 -9.90 18.87 -18.37
N LEU A 152 -8.90 19.70 -18.08
CA LEU A 152 -7.87 20.15 -19.04
C LEU A 152 -6.53 19.42 -18.81
N ALA A 153 -6.50 18.39 -17.95
CA ALA A 153 -5.29 17.61 -17.67
C ALA A 153 -4.86 16.83 -18.92
N GLU A 154 -3.56 16.78 -19.14
CA GLU A 154 -2.98 15.92 -20.17
C GLU A 154 -3.30 14.47 -19.90
N GLN A 155 -3.53 13.70 -20.97
CA GLN A 155 -3.73 12.27 -20.88
C GLN A 155 -2.38 11.55 -20.87
N PRO A 156 -2.23 10.47 -20.07
CA PRO A 156 -1.04 9.64 -20.10
C PRO A 156 -0.83 9.05 -21.50
N LEU A 157 0.44 8.88 -21.89
CA LEU A 157 0.81 8.24 -23.16
C LEU A 157 0.63 6.71 -23.12
N VAL A 158 0.48 6.15 -21.93
CA VAL A 158 0.30 4.72 -21.69
C VAL A 158 -1.13 4.48 -21.22
N THR A 159 -1.79 3.48 -21.78
CA THR A 159 -3.13 3.05 -21.39
C THR A 159 -3.05 1.69 -20.71
N PRO A 160 -3.10 1.63 -19.38
CA PRO A 160 -3.06 0.34 -18.69
C PRO A 160 -4.30 -0.50 -18.94
N THR A 161 -4.08 -1.80 -19.14
CA THR A 161 -5.12 -2.81 -19.31
C THR A 161 -4.93 -3.93 -18.28
N PRO A 162 -5.09 -3.64 -16.96
CA PRO A 162 -4.94 -4.66 -15.94
C PRO A 162 -6.05 -5.70 -16.03
N ASP A 163 -5.66 -6.97 -15.99
CA ASP A 163 -6.58 -8.09 -15.77
C ASP A 163 -6.59 -8.42 -14.28
N PHE A 164 -7.76 -8.29 -13.63
CA PHE A 164 -7.92 -8.43 -12.18
C PHE A 164 -8.26 -9.87 -11.80
N HIS A 165 -7.54 -10.38 -10.81
CA HIS A 165 -7.68 -11.74 -10.32
C HIS A 165 -7.83 -11.79 -8.80
N VAL A 166 -8.45 -12.86 -8.33
CA VAL A 166 -8.46 -13.27 -6.92
C VAL A 166 -7.86 -14.66 -6.88
N VAL A 167 -6.68 -14.81 -6.28
CA VAL A 167 -5.87 -16.01 -6.45
C VAL A 167 -5.37 -16.60 -5.14
N GLY A 168 -5.05 -17.91 -5.21
CA GLY A 168 -4.52 -18.68 -4.09
C GLY A 168 -5.54 -18.90 -2.97
N GLU A 169 -5.14 -19.67 -1.96
CA GLU A 169 -6.01 -20.04 -0.83
C GLU A 169 -6.42 -18.84 0.05
N ARG A 170 -5.69 -17.73 -0.05
CA ARG A 170 -5.95 -16.50 0.73
C ARG A 170 -6.72 -15.45 -0.03
N ASP A 171 -7.21 -15.74 -1.24
CA ASP A 171 -7.93 -14.79 -2.11
C ASP A 171 -7.12 -13.49 -2.30
N VAL A 172 -5.83 -13.57 -2.64
CA VAL A 172 -4.97 -12.42 -2.86
C VAL A 172 -5.47 -11.63 -4.07
N ARG A 173 -5.76 -10.34 -3.87
CA ARG A 173 -6.14 -9.44 -4.98
C ARG A 173 -4.90 -9.15 -5.80
N SER A 174 -4.99 -9.48 -7.09
CA SER A 174 -3.86 -9.38 -8.02
C SER A 174 -4.31 -8.75 -9.34
N ALA A 175 -3.36 -8.20 -10.08
CA ALA A 175 -3.55 -7.74 -11.44
C ALA A 175 -2.38 -8.18 -12.30
N VAL A 176 -2.67 -8.59 -13.54
CA VAL A 176 -1.67 -8.95 -14.54
C VAL A 176 -1.78 -7.97 -15.71
N LEU A 177 -0.64 -7.51 -16.21
CA LEU A 177 -0.55 -6.62 -17.36
C LEU A 177 0.39 -7.25 -18.40
N PHE A 178 -0.06 -7.30 -19.63
CA PHE A 178 0.73 -7.72 -20.78
C PHE A 178 1.04 -6.51 -21.69
N PRO A 179 2.03 -6.62 -22.60
CA PRO A 179 2.24 -5.60 -23.63
C PRO A 179 0.95 -5.34 -24.43
N SER A 180 0.74 -4.09 -24.82
CA SER A 180 -0.46 -3.69 -25.59
C SER A 180 -0.61 -4.43 -26.93
N ASP A 181 0.51 -4.95 -27.50
CA ASP A 181 0.58 -5.71 -28.75
C ASP A 181 0.97 -7.18 -28.54
N HIS A 182 0.68 -7.73 -27.35
CA HIS A 182 1.08 -9.09 -26.95
C HIS A 182 0.48 -10.16 -27.89
N ASP A 183 1.34 -11.05 -28.38
CA ASP A 183 0.98 -12.13 -29.32
C ASP A 183 0.56 -13.46 -28.67
N GLY A 184 0.55 -13.52 -27.34
CA GLY A 184 0.22 -14.71 -26.54
C GLY A 184 1.42 -15.59 -26.19
N SER A 185 2.65 -15.21 -26.56
CA SER A 185 3.86 -15.96 -26.22
C SER A 185 4.25 -15.81 -24.73
N PRO A 186 4.94 -16.78 -24.11
CA PRO A 186 5.42 -16.64 -22.74
C PRO A 186 6.41 -15.50 -22.58
N LEU A 187 6.22 -14.66 -21.54
CA LEU A 187 7.03 -13.50 -21.23
C LEU A 187 7.72 -13.64 -19.85
N PRO A 188 8.93 -13.09 -19.69
CA PRO A 188 9.54 -12.94 -18.38
C PRO A 188 8.63 -12.13 -17.45
N VAL A 189 8.55 -12.53 -16.20
CA VAL A 189 7.66 -11.90 -15.23
C VAL A 189 8.38 -10.80 -14.46
N LEU A 190 7.72 -9.65 -14.31
CA LEU A 190 8.10 -8.60 -13.39
C LEU A 190 7.03 -8.44 -12.29
N VAL A 191 7.36 -8.82 -11.05
CA VAL A 191 6.51 -8.59 -9.88
C VAL A 191 6.74 -7.16 -9.40
N ASP A 192 5.66 -6.34 -9.33
CA ASP A 192 5.71 -4.89 -9.05
C ASP A 192 4.79 -4.49 -7.89
N PRO A 193 4.98 -5.02 -6.67
CA PRO A 193 4.14 -4.74 -5.52
C PRO A 193 4.56 -3.48 -4.76
N TYR A 194 3.64 -2.95 -3.94
CA TYR A 194 4.03 -2.30 -2.68
C TYR A 194 4.11 -3.37 -1.58
N GLY A 195 3.07 -4.19 -1.46
CA GLY A 195 3.03 -5.46 -0.73
C GLY A 195 3.05 -5.34 0.79
N GLY A 196 2.65 -4.21 1.37
CA GLY A 196 2.67 -4.04 2.81
C GLY A 196 1.78 -2.92 3.34
N PRO A 197 1.93 -2.57 4.63
CA PRO A 197 1.08 -1.59 5.28
C PRO A 197 1.06 -0.22 4.61
N HIS A 198 -0.05 0.49 4.76
CA HIS A 198 -0.33 1.85 4.35
C HIS A 198 -0.57 2.09 2.85
N ALA A 199 -0.17 1.21 1.94
CA ALA A 199 -0.43 1.39 0.52
C ALA A 199 -1.04 0.14 -0.12
N GLN A 200 -1.91 0.37 -1.09
CA GLN A 200 -2.59 -0.62 -1.88
C GLN A 200 -2.34 -0.32 -3.36
N ARG A 201 -2.01 -1.34 -4.15
CA ARG A 201 -1.72 -1.22 -5.58
C ARG A 201 -2.84 -1.76 -6.45
N VAL A 202 -3.47 -2.85 -6.05
CA VAL A 202 -4.53 -3.51 -6.82
C VAL A 202 -5.85 -2.77 -6.57
N GLN A 203 -5.99 -1.63 -7.24
CA GLN A 203 -7.19 -0.80 -7.22
C GLN A 203 -7.64 -0.51 -8.65
N ARG A 204 -8.94 -0.40 -8.86
CA ARG A 204 -9.53 -0.11 -10.19
C ARG A 204 -9.35 1.36 -10.56
N ALA A 205 -8.07 1.78 -10.62
CA ALA A 205 -7.66 3.14 -10.93
C ALA A 205 -6.46 3.14 -11.88
N ARG A 206 -6.57 3.83 -13.01
CA ARG A 206 -5.54 3.90 -14.06
C ARG A 206 -4.17 4.30 -13.53
N SER A 207 -4.12 5.24 -12.60
CA SER A 207 -2.88 5.75 -12.02
C SER A 207 -2.04 4.69 -11.29
N GLN A 208 -2.66 3.62 -10.80
CA GLN A 208 -1.97 2.53 -10.12
C GLN A 208 -1.10 1.70 -11.06
N PHE A 209 -1.42 1.69 -12.36
CA PHE A 209 -0.83 0.75 -13.32
C PHE A 209 -0.03 1.42 -14.44
N LEU A 210 0.12 2.75 -14.47
CA LEU A 210 0.86 3.45 -15.53
C LEU A 210 2.30 2.96 -15.66
N THR A 211 3.02 2.86 -14.55
CA THR A 211 4.40 2.34 -14.54
C THR A 211 4.46 0.84 -14.83
N SER A 212 3.53 0.06 -14.32
CA SER A 212 3.45 -1.38 -14.58
C SER A 212 3.20 -1.66 -16.06
N GLN A 213 2.28 -0.92 -16.70
CA GLN A 213 2.05 -1.03 -18.15
C GLN A 213 3.26 -0.58 -18.97
N TRP A 214 3.97 0.47 -18.51
CA TRP A 214 5.19 0.92 -19.16
C TRP A 214 6.25 -0.18 -19.22
N PHE A 215 6.40 -0.99 -18.15
CA PHE A 215 7.28 -2.16 -18.16
C PHE A 215 6.69 -3.31 -18.99
N ALA A 216 5.38 -3.51 -18.97
CA ALA A 216 4.73 -4.52 -19.80
C ALA A 216 5.01 -4.26 -21.30
N ASP A 217 4.80 -3.03 -21.77
CA ASP A 217 5.07 -2.63 -23.17
C ASP A 217 6.57 -2.75 -23.58
N ARG A 218 7.44 -3.14 -22.63
CA ARG A 218 8.86 -3.41 -22.84
C ARG A 218 9.25 -4.87 -22.69
N GLY A 219 8.22 -5.74 -22.80
CA GLY A 219 8.40 -7.18 -22.96
C GLY A 219 8.34 -7.97 -21.66
N PHE A 220 7.62 -7.49 -20.65
CA PHE A 220 7.34 -8.23 -19.42
C PHE A 220 5.86 -8.59 -19.30
N ALA A 221 5.56 -9.71 -18.67
CA ALA A 221 4.30 -9.89 -17.99
C ALA A 221 4.44 -9.26 -16.59
N VAL A 222 3.67 -8.20 -16.27
CA VAL A 222 3.79 -7.53 -14.97
C VAL A 222 2.71 -8.01 -14.04
N VAL A 223 3.12 -8.51 -12.87
CA VAL A 223 2.23 -8.99 -11.81
C VAL A 223 2.26 -8.02 -10.63
N VAL A 224 1.09 -7.56 -10.21
CA VAL A 224 0.90 -6.74 -9.01
C VAL A 224 -0.01 -7.50 -8.06
N ALA A 225 0.40 -7.71 -6.81
CA ALA A 225 -0.39 -8.42 -5.81
C ALA A 225 -0.40 -7.67 -4.47
N ASP A 226 -1.60 -7.56 -3.87
CA ASP A 226 -1.82 -6.95 -2.55
C ASP A 226 -2.02 -8.05 -1.50
N GLY A 227 -0.91 -8.52 -0.92
CA GLY A 227 -0.86 -9.53 0.12
C GLY A 227 -1.23 -9.00 1.50
N ARG A 228 -1.05 -9.85 2.52
CA ARG A 228 -1.29 -9.52 3.94
C ARG A 228 -0.55 -8.26 4.36
N GLY A 229 -1.18 -7.47 5.21
CA GLY A 229 -0.70 -6.15 5.65
C GLY A 229 -1.23 -5.00 4.82
N THR A 230 -1.64 -5.19 3.56
CA THR A 230 -2.20 -4.11 2.73
C THR A 230 -3.56 -3.66 3.26
N PRO A 231 -3.88 -2.34 3.19
CA PRO A 231 -5.11 -1.80 3.74
C PRO A 231 -6.35 -2.15 2.93
N GLY A 232 -7.52 -2.06 3.57
CA GLY A 232 -8.82 -2.07 2.92
C GLY A 232 -9.53 -3.40 2.87
N ARG A 233 -8.88 -4.48 3.27
CA ARG A 233 -9.49 -5.80 3.38
C ARG A 233 -9.95 -6.12 4.80
N GLY A 234 -9.74 -5.19 5.71
CA GLY A 234 -10.14 -5.25 7.10
C GLY A 234 -9.01 -5.62 8.07
N PRO A 235 -9.27 -5.46 9.39
CA PRO A 235 -8.24 -5.52 10.41
C PRO A 235 -7.53 -6.87 10.50
N VAL A 236 -8.20 -7.98 10.24
CA VAL A 236 -7.58 -9.32 10.29
C VAL A 236 -6.47 -9.45 9.25
N TRP A 237 -6.71 -8.93 8.04
CA TRP A 237 -5.74 -8.94 6.95
C TRP A 237 -4.56 -8.01 7.22
N GLU A 238 -4.85 -6.82 7.69
CA GLU A 238 -3.84 -5.80 8.00
C GLU A 238 -2.94 -6.24 9.16
N ARG A 239 -3.50 -6.89 10.20
CA ARG A 239 -2.76 -7.35 11.39
C ARG A 239 -1.99 -8.64 11.20
N ALA A 240 -2.16 -9.34 10.10
CA ALA A 240 -1.44 -10.58 9.81
C ALA A 240 0.09 -10.41 9.73
N VAL A 241 0.57 -9.17 9.62
CA VAL A 241 2.01 -8.81 9.63
C VAL A 241 2.52 -8.35 11.00
N SER A 242 1.70 -8.45 12.05
CA SER A 242 2.12 -8.07 13.40
C SER A 242 3.24 -9.02 13.88
N GLY A 243 4.40 -8.44 14.22
CA GLY A 243 5.60 -9.16 14.62
C GLY A 243 6.49 -9.67 13.48
N ASP A 244 6.01 -9.65 12.24
CA ASP A 244 6.79 -10.06 11.06
C ASP A 244 6.35 -9.32 9.79
N LEU A 245 7.14 -8.33 9.39
CA LEU A 245 6.94 -7.57 8.15
C LEU A 245 7.57 -8.23 6.91
N ALA A 246 8.16 -9.41 7.03
CA ALA A 246 8.89 -10.08 5.96
C ALA A 246 8.21 -11.37 5.46
N GLY A 247 7.98 -12.32 6.36
CA GLY A 247 7.46 -13.65 6.00
C GLY A 247 6.11 -13.59 5.32
N PRO A 248 5.05 -13.10 5.99
CA PRO A 248 3.70 -13.06 5.42
C PRO A 248 3.60 -12.33 4.09
N VAL A 249 4.32 -11.20 3.93
CA VAL A 249 4.25 -10.39 2.72
C VAL A 249 4.97 -11.05 1.54
N LEU A 250 6.09 -11.75 1.79
CA LEU A 250 6.81 -12.51 0.78
C LEU A 250 6.02 -13.74 0.34
N ASP A 251 5.49 -14.51 1.29
CA ASP A 251 4.70 -15.70 1.03
C ASP A 251 3.52 -15.38 0.08
N ASP A 252 2.82 -14.29 0.34
CA ASP A 252 1.67 -13.90 -0.49
C ASP A 252 2.06 -13.47 -1.91
N GLN A 253 3.27 -12.90 -2.12
CA GLN A 253 3.76 -12.61 -3.48
C GLN A 253 4.07 -13.90 -4.24
N VAL A 254 4.68 -14.87 -3.56
CA VAL A 254 5.01 -16.18 -4.16
C VAL A 254 3.74 -16.96 -4.48
N ASP A 255 2.83 -17.08 -3.49
CA ASP A 255 1.58 -17.82 -3.66
C ASP A 255 0.71 -17.21 -4.79
N ALA A 256 0.64 -15.88 -4.86
CA ALA A 256 -0.10 -15.21 -5.93
C ALA A 256 0.52 -15.45 -7.31
N LEU A 257 1.85 -15.35 -7.41
CA LEU A 257 2.57 -15.61 -8.66
C LEU A 257 2.40 -17.05 -9.14
N GLU A 258 2.57 -18.03 -8.25
CA GLU A 258 2.42 -19.45 -8.57
C GLU A 258 0.98 -19.80 -8.95
N ALA A 259 -0.01 -19.23 -8.25
CA ALA A 259 -1.42 -19.45 -8.58
C ALA A 259 -1.80 -18.84 -9.95
N LEU A 260 -1.32 -17.63 -10.27
CA LEU A 260 -1.53 -17.00 -11.58
C LEU A 260 -0.90 -17.83 -12.70
N ALA A 261 0.34 -18.29 -12.52
CA ALA A 261 1.04 -19.06 -13.54
C ALA A 261 0.50 -20.50 -13.72
N ALA A 262 -0.21 -21.03 -12.73
CA ALA A 262 -0.90 -22.32 -12.89
C ALA A 262 -2.06 -22.24 -13.88
N ASP A 263 -2.66 -21.06 -14.02
CA ASP A 263 -3.81 -20.82 -14.92
C ASP A 263 -3.43 -20.07 -16.21
N ASP A 264 -2.19 -19.52 -16.29
CA ASP A 264 -1.74 -18.71 -17.42
C ASP A 264 -0.29 -19.05 -17.83
N ASP A 265 -0.13 -19.80 -18.91
CA ASP A 265 1.16 -20.25 -19.45
C ASP A 265 1.97 -19.12 -20.12
N ARG A 266 1.41 -17.93 -20.27
CA ARG A 266 2.13 -16.73 -20.72
C ARG A 266 3.11 -16.19 -19.66
N LEU A 267 2.99 -16.63 -18.40
CA LEU A 267 3.89 -16.25 -17.32
C LEU A 267 5.11 -17.19 -17.25
N ASP A 268 6.27 -16.76 -17.74
CA ASP A 268 7.50 -17.57 -17.73
C ASP A 268 8.19 -17.50 -16.35
N LEU A 269 7.87 -18.43 -15.47
CA LEU A 269 8.47 -18.52 -14.14
C LEU A 269 9.96 -18.87 -14.12
N SER A 270 10.57 -19.22 -15.25
CA SER A 270 12.02 -19.40 -15.32
C SER A 270 12.79 -18.07 -15.34
N ARG A 271 12.09 -16.94 -15.54
CA ARG A 271 12.65 -15.59 -15.65
C ARG A 271 11.79 -14.58 -14.89
N VAL A 272 11.86 -14.61 -13.56
CA VAL A 272 11.08 -13.72 -12.69
C VAL A 272 11.99 -12.68 -12.05
N ALA A 273 11.64 -11.41 -12.17
CA ALA A 273 12.24 -10.33 -11.39
C ALA A 273 11.20 -9.67 -10.48
N ILE A 274 11.67 -8.98 -9.47
CA ILE A 274 10.83 -8.15 -8.60
C ILE A 274 11.39 -6.74 -8.51
N ARG A 275 10.52 -5.73 -8.50
CA ARG A 275 10.90 -4.35 -8.24
C ARG A 275 9.98 -3.72 -7.21
N GLY A 276 10.47 -2.72 -6.50
CA GLY A 276 9.64 -1.97 -5.57
C GLY A 276 10.34 -0.75 -5.01
N TRP A 277 9.57 0.11 -4.35
CA TRP A 277 10.07 1.34 -3.71
C TRP A 277 9.62 1.37 -2.25
N SER A 278 10.46 1.90 -1.35
CA SER A 278 10.18 2.00 0.08
C SER A 278 9.93 0.61 0.69
N PHE A 279 8.74 0.33 1.24
CA PHE A 279 8.36 -1.01 1.68
C PHE A 279 8.44 -2.04 0.53
N GLY A 280 8.01 -1.67 -0.69
CA GLY A 280 8.18 -2.52 -1.87
C GLY A 280 9.65 -2.77 -2.22
N GLY A 281 10.54 -1.81 -1.95
CA GLY A 281 11.99 -1.98 -2.07
C GLY A 281 12.55 -2.94 -1.02
N TYR A 282 12.08 -2.86 0.22
CA TYR A 282 12.34 -3.84 1.26
C TYR A 282 11.92 -5.25 0.81
N LEU A 283 10.67 -5.39 0.35
CA LEU A 283 10.12 -6.66 -0.13
C LEU A 283 10.92 -7.23 -1.32
N ALA A 284 11.34 -6.38 -2.26
CA ALA A 284 12.17 -6.79 -3.39
C ALA A 284 13.54 -7.35 -2.93
N ALA A 285 14.16 -6.73 -1.93
CA ALA A 285 15.40 -7.24 -1.35
C ALA A 285 15.18 -8.54 -0.57
N VAL A 286 14.11 -8.64 0.27
CA VAL A 286 13.70 -9.88 0.96
C VAL A 286 13.53 -11.02 -0.04
N ALA A 287 12.88 -10.77 -1.17
CA ALA A 287 12.56 -11.77 -2.18
C ALA A 287 13.80 -12.46 -2.74
N VAL A 288 14.82 -11.72 -3.16
CA VAL A 288 16.06 -12.33 -3.70
C VAL A 288 16.98 -12.90 -2.62
N LEU A 289 16.85 -12.48 -1.38
CA LEU A 289 17.58 -13.06 -0.26
C LEU A 289 16.98 -14.40 0.17
N ARG A 290 15.65 -14.49 0.30
CA ARG A 290 14.98 -15.66 0.88
C ARG A 290 14.40 -16.63 -0.14
N ARG A 291 14.01 -16.15 -1.33
CA ARG A 291 13.41 -16.97 -2.39
C ARG A 291 14.16 -16.80 -3.73
N PRO A 292 15.50 -17.05 -3.76
CA PRO A 292 16.29 -17.02 -5.01
C PRO A 292 15.90 -18.13 -5.99
N ASP A 293 15.11 -19.11 -5.56
CA ASP A 293 14.48 -20.15 -6.38
C ASP A 293 13.33 -19.57 -7.24
N VAL A 294 12.63 -18.58 -6.75
CA VAL A 294 11.51 -17.91 -7.44
C VAL A 294 11.98 -16.62 -8.13
N PHE A 295 12.70 -15.74 -7.42
CA PHE A 295 13.10 -14.43 -7.90
C PHE A 295 14.55 -14.44 -8.40
N HIS A 296 14.73 -14.17 -9.70
CA HIS A 296 16.02 -14.24 -10.38
C HIS A 296 16.78 -12.91 -10.42
N ALA A 297 16.10 -11.79 -10.15
CA ALA A 297 16.71 -10.46 -10.02
C ALA A 297 15.80 -9.53 -9.19
N ALA A 298 16.39 -8.50 -8.55
CA ALA A 298 15.62 -7.48 -7.84
C ALA A 298 16.13 -6.06 -8.07
N VAL A 299 15.18 -5.12 -8.13
CA VAL A 299 15.41 -3.68 -8.01
C VAL A 299 14.76 -3.18 -6.73
N ALA A 300 15.57 -2.78 -5.76
CA ALA A 300 15.14 -2.28 -4.47
C ALA A 300 15.40 -0.77 -4.36
N GLY A 301 14.35 0.02 -4.55
CA GLY A 301 14.38 1.47 -4.44
C GLY A 301 14.07 1.93 -3.02
N ALA A 302 14.92 2.80 -2.44
CA ALA A 302 14.81 3.33 -1.09
C ALA A 302 14.37 2.28 -0.04
N PRO A 303 15.01 1.08 0.00
CA PRO A 303 14.57 0.00 0.86
C PRO A 303 14.81 0.32 2.33
N VAL A 304 13.87 -0.02 3.20
CA VAL A 304 14.16 -0.23 4.61
C VAL A 304 14.98 -1.51 4.72
N THR A 305 16.05 -1.53 5.50
CA THR A 305 16.94 -2.72 5.61
C THR A 305 17.15 -3.17 7.06
N ASP A 306 16.95 -2.27 7.99
CA ASP A 306 16.88 -2.50 9.43
C ASP A 306 15.81 -1.58 10.02
N TRP A 307 14.74 -2.15 10.53
CA TRP A 307 13.61 -1.39 11.06
C TRP A 307 13.94 -0.56 12.32
N ARG A 308 15.10 -0.76 12.94
CA ARG A 308 15.61 0.10 14.03
C ARG A 308 16.00 1.49 13.56
N LEU A 309 16.21 1.67 12.25
CA LEU A 309 16.56 2.96 11.63
C LEU A 309 15.34 3.72 11.10
N TYR A 310 14.15 3.13 11.17
CA TYR A 310 12.92 3.77 10.70
C TYR A 310 12.16 4.43 11.86
N ASP A 311 11.16 5.26 11.57
CA ASP A 311 10.43 5.99 12.59
C ASP A 311 9.69 5.04 13.57
N THR A 312 9.63 5.46 14.84
CA THR A 312 9.08 4.63 15.92
C THR A 312 7.57 4.48 15.84
N HIS A 313 6.84 5.49 15.32
CA HIS A 313 5.39 5.43 15.24
C HIS A 313 4.93 4.35 14.26
N TYR A 314 5.56 4.27 13.08
CA TYR A 314 5.31 3.20 12.11
C TYR A 314 5.80 1.85 12.63
N THR A 315 7.08 1.78 13.01
CA THR A 315 7.75 0.51 13.29
C THR A 315 7.20 -0.18 14.52
N GLU A 316 7.02 0.56 15.63
CA GLU A 316 6.54 -0.01 16.89
C GLU A 316 5.07 -0.47 16.82
N ARG A 317 4.29 0.07 15.88
CA ARG A 317 2.93 -0.44 15.60
C ARG A 317 2.97 -1.92 15.19
N TYR A 318 3.89 -2.28 14.31
CA TYR A 318 3.95 -3.62 13.73
C TYR A 318 4.88 -4.55 14.49
N LEU A 319 6.04 -4.07 14.93
CA LEU A 319 7.09 -4.90 15.54
C LEU A 319 7.16 -4.78 17.07
N GLY A 320 6.44 -3.81 17.66
CA GLY A 320 6.56 -3.47 19.08
C GLY A 320 7.85 -2.71 19.38
N HIS A 321 8.07 -2.37 20.66
CA HIS A 321 9.30 -1.73 21.10
C HIS A 321 10.49 -2.67 20.95
N PRO A 322 11.64 -2.26 20.40
CA PRO A 322 12.76 -3.17 20.09
C PRO A 322 13.37 -3.87 21.32
N GLU A 323 13.34 -3.24 22.50
CA GLU A 323 13.78 -3.86 23.73
C GLU A 323 12.79 -4.89 24.29
N VAL A 324 11.49 -4.77 23.94
CA VAL A 324 10.44 -5.69 24.39
C VAL A 324 10.28 -6.86 23.42
N ASN A 325 10.41 -6.60 22.12
CA ASN A 325 10.27 -7.61 21.08
C ASN A 325 11.47 -7.60 20.11
N PRO A 326 12.70 -7.89 20.58
CA PRO A 326 13.90 -7.90 19.73
C PRO A 326 13.81 -8.91 18.59
N ARG A 327 13.08 -10.02 18.80
CA ARG A 327 12.92 -11.08 17.80
C ARG A 327 12.26 -10.60 16.50
N ALA A 328 11.28 -9.72 16.60
CA ALA A 328 10.63 -9.16 15.41
C ALA A 328 11.60 -8.35 14.53
N TYR A 329 12.52 -7.62 15.16
CA TYR A 329 13.57 -6.87 14.46
C TYR A 329 14.65 -7.77 13.86
N GLU A 330 15.01 -8.85 14.56
CA GLU A 330 15.95 -9.86 14.02
C GLU A 330 15.38 -10.56 12.79
N LEU A 331 14.08 -10.90 12.80
CA LEU A 331 13.39 -11.55 11.69
C LEU A 331 13.30 -10.70 10.43
N THR A 332 13.45 -9.39 10.58
CA THR A 332 13.24 -8.42 9.50
C THR A 332 14.50 -7.64 9.12
N ASP A 333 15.67 -8.04 9.67
CA ASP A 333 16.98 -7.42 9.42
C ASP A 333 17.64 -8.00 8.18
N LEU A 334 17.64 -7.27 7.07
CA LEU A 334 18.24 -7.71 5.81
C LEU A 334 19.78 -7.70 5.86
N CYS A 335 20.37 -6.87 6.70
CA CYS A 335 21.83 -6.84 6.84
C CYS A 335 22.36 -8.14 7.42
N ALA A 336 21.63 -8.76 8.34
CA ALA A 336 21.96 -10.07 8.91
C ALA A 336 21.88 -11.21 7.87
N GLU A 337 21.06 -11.05 6.83
CA GLU A 337 20.82 -12.02 5.77
C GLU A 337 21.68 -11.80 4.51
N ALA A 338 22.56 -10.81 4.49
CA ALA A 338 23.36 -10.43 3.32
C ALA A 338 24.11 -11.59 2.65
N ALA A 339 24.57 -12.57 3.44
CA ALA A 339 25.26 -13.76 2.94
C ALA A 339 24.39 -14.69 2.07
N LEU A 340 23.07 -14.54 2.14
CA LEU A 340 22.12 -15.34 1.35
C LEU A 340 21.99 -14.87 -0.10
N LEU A 341 22.44 -13.65 -0.42
CA LEU A 341 22.31 -13.09 -1.79
C LEU A 341 23.07 -13.94 -2.81
N THR A 342 22.33 -14.49 -3.78
CA THR A 342 22.88 -15.25 -4.92
C THR A 342 22.39 -14.73 -6.27
N ARG A 343 21.48 -13.77 -6.27
CA ARG A 343 20.84 -13.21 -7.46
C ARG A 343 21.24 -11.75 -7.67
N PRO A 344 21.22 -11.23 -8.91
CA PRO A 344 21.46 -9.81 -9.19
C PRO A 344 20.55 -8.89 -8.36
N LEU A 345 21.15 -7.90 -7.71
CA LEU A 345 20.44 -6.89 -6.91
C LEU A 345 20.93 -5.49 -7.28
N LEU A 346 19.98 -4.60 -7.62
CA LEU A 346 20.19 -3.17 -7.77
C LEU A 346 19.53 -2.42 -6.62
N LEU A 347 20.33 -1.73 -5.82
CA LEU A 347 19.89 -0.81 -4.77
C LEU A 347 19.87 0.61 -5.33
N ILE A 348 18.77 1.34 -5.15
CA ILE A 348 18.63 2.73 -5.58
C ILE A 348 18.24 3.57 -4.38
N HIS A 349 18.89 4.73 -4.15
CA HIS A 349 18.54 5.56 -3.00
C HIS A 349 18.79 7.04 -3.23
N GLY A 350 17.83 7.89 -2.87
CA GLY A 350 17.99 9.33 -2.79
C GLY A 350 18.89 9.72 -1.61
N LEU A 351 19.98 10.46 -1.87
CA LEU A 351 20.90 10.84 -0.80
C LEU A 351 20.35 11.91 0.14
N ALA A 352 19.27 12.59 -0.25
CA ALA A 352 18.54 13.56 0.58
C ALA A 352 17.21 12.98 1.10
N ASP A 353 17.07 11.65 1.13
CA ASP A 353 15.89 10.96 1.65
C ASP A 353 15.78 11.19 3.17
N ASP A 354 14.72 11.85 3.59
CA ASP A 354 14.40 12.22 4.97
C ASP A 354 13.32 11.32 5.59
N ASN A 355 12.78 10.38 4.80
CA ASN A 355 11.83 9.37 5.25
C ASN A 355 12.53 8.02 5.52
N VAL A 356 13.11 7.42 4.48
CA VAL A 356 13.98 6.24 4.59
C VAL A 356 15.41 6.71 4.38
N VAL A 357 16.13 6.95 5.45
CA VAL A 357 17.48 7.54 5.35
C VAL A 357 18.42 6.66 4.54
N ALA A 358 19.32 7.26 3.74
CA ALA A 358 20.27 6.54 2.87
C ALA A 358 21.15 5.53 3.62
N ALA A 359 21.28 5.67 4.94
CA ALA A 359 21.97 4.72 5.82
C ALA A 359 21.45 3.28 5.65
N HIS A 360 20.19 3.07 5.37
CA HIS A 360 19.61 1.74 5.10
C HIS A 360 20.35 1.04 3.94
N THR A 361 20.39 1.66 2.77
CA THR A 361 21.09 1.10 1.60
C THR A 361 22.59 0.96 1.84
N LEU A 362 23.23 1.93 2.49
CA LEU A 362 24.66 1.88 2.75
C LEU A 362 25.05 0.76 3.72
N GLN A 363 24.24 0.48 4.73
CA GLN A 363 24.47 -0.63 5.67
C GLN A 363 24.28 -1.99 5.00
N LEU A 364 23.21 -2.17 4.20
CA LEU A 364 23.02 -3.40 3.44
C LEU A 364 24.15 -3.61 2.43
N SER A 365 24.55 -2.57 1.70
CA SER A 365 25.68 -2.64 0.76
C SER A 365 27.00 -3.02 1.46
N ARG A 366 27.27 -2.48 2.64
CA ARG A 366 28.42 -2.89 3.45
C ARG A 366 28.35 -4.37 3.83
N ALA A 367 27.21 -4.83 4.36
CA ALA A 367 27.02 -6.23 4.77
C ALA A 367 27.18 -7.19 3.57
N LEU A 368 26.66 -6.82 2.40
CA LEU A 368 26.84 -7.59 1.16
C LEU A 368 28.31 -7.67 0.73
N LEU A 369 29.04 -6.56 0.81
CA LEU A 369 30.49 -6.53 0.51
C LEU A 369 31.29 -7.40 1.49
N GLU A 370 31.02 -7.29 2.79
CA GLU A 370 31.63 -8.13 3.83
C GLU A 370 31.35 -9.63 3.61
N ALA A 371 30.16 -9.96 3.10
CA ALA A 371 29.77 -11.33 2.74
C ALA A 371 30.29 -11.77 1.34
N GLY A 372 30.99 -10.92 0.60
CA GLY A 372 31.47 -11.22 -0.74
C GLY A 372 30.37 -11.36 -1.79
N ARG A 373 29.25 -10.64 -1.64
CA ARG A 373 28.08 -10.71 -2.52
C ARG A 373 28.06 -9.52 -3.50
N PRO A 374 28.27 -9.76 -4.82
CA PRO A 374 28.19 -8.72 -5.82
C PRO A 374 26.79 -8.10 -5.90
N HIS A 375 26.72 -6.79 -5.96
CA HIS A 375 25.50 -6.01 -6.11
C HIS A 375 25.78 -4.66 -6.77
N ARG A 376 24.76 -3.92 -7.16
CA ARG A 376 24.88 -2.57 -7.70
C ARG A 376 24.20 -1.57 -6.78
N VAL A 377 24.76 -0.36 -6.67
CA VAL A 377 24.16 0.76 -5.92
C VAL A 377 24.10 1.98 -6.82
N LEU A 378 22.92 2.57 -6.96
CA LEU A 378 22.69 3.83 -7.67
C LEU A 378 22.28 4.91 -6.66
N PRO A 379 23.21 5.75 -6.18
CA PRO A 379 22.88 6.89 -5.35
C PRO A 379 22.33 8.03 -6.21
N LEU A 380 21.22 8.63 -5.78
CA LEU A 380 20.59 9.76 -6.45
C LEU A 380 20.88 11.05 -5.69
N SER A 381 21.78 11.88 -6.21
CA SER A 381 22.19 13.13 -5.60
C SER A 381 21.07 14.17 -5.65
N GLY A 382 20.73 14.78 -4.51
CA GLY A 382 19.69 15.82 -4.42
C GLY A 382 18.24 15.29 -4.54
N VAL A 383 18.06 13.99 -4.51
CA VAL A 383 16.74 13.34 -4.54
C VAL A 383 16.33 12.94 -3.13
N THR A 384 15.08 13.24 -2.76
CA THR A 384 14.44 12.84 -1.50
C THR A 384 13.85 11.44 -1.61
N HIS A 385 12.85 11.10 -0.75
CA HIS A 385 12.21 9.77 -0.79
C HIS A 385 11.52 9.45 -2.12
N MET A 386 10.95 10.47 -2.76
CA MET A 386 10.34 10.35 -4.09
C MET A 386 11.20 11.07 -5.13
N THR A 387 11.03 10.73 -6.40
CA THR A 387 11.72 11.36 -7.54
C THR A 387 10.78 12.33 -8.27
N PRO A 388 10.57 13.54 -7.73
CA PRO A 388 9.59 14.47 -8.29
C PRO A 388 10.05 15.14 -9.58
N GLN A 389 11.36 15.05 -9.91
CA GLN A 389 11.90 15.64 -11.13
C GLN A 389 11.57 14.75 -12.34
N PRO A 390 10.81 15.23 -13.34
CA PRO A 390 10.32 14.40 -14.45
C PRO A 390 11.43 13.66 -15.20
N GLU A 391 12.56 14.34 -15.50
CA GLU A 391 13.69 13.75 -16.22
C GLU A 391 14.38 12.66 -15.39
N VAL A 392 14.52 12.86 -14.08
CA VAL A 392 15.10 11.88 -13.17
C VAL A 392 14.19 10.66 -13.09
N ALA A 393 12.89 10.87 -12.90
CA ALA A 393 11.91 9.79 -12.82
C ALA A 393 11.88 8.94 -14.11
N ALA A 394 11.85 9.59 -15.28
CA ALA A 394 11.83 8.91 -16.57
C ALA A 394 13.12 8.11 -16.81
N ASN A 395 14.28 8.73 -16.60
CA ASN A 395 15.58 8.06 -16.78
C ASN A 395 15.80 6.94 -15.77
N LEU A 396 15.26 7.07 -14.56
CA LEU A 396 15.33 6.02 -13.55
C LEU A 396 14.60 4.75 -13.98
N LEU A 397 13.49 4.86 -14.69
CA LEU A 397 12.81 3.69 -15.28
C LEU A 397 13.68 3.00 -16.33
N LEU A 398 14.37 3.77 -17.18
CA LEU A 398 15.29 3.21 -18.19
C LEU A 398 16.48 2.48 -17.54
N VAL A 399 17.06 3.02 -16.46
CA VAL A 399 18.14 2.34 -15.71
C VAL A 399 17.64 1.03 -15.10
N GLN A 400 16.44 1.01 -14.51
CA GLN A 400 15.85 -0.20 -13.98
C GLN A 400 15.59 -1.22 -15.08
N LEU A 401 15.03 -0.81 -16.22
CA LEU A 401 14.77 -1.67 -17.37
C LEU A 401 16.05 -2.32 -17.88
N ALA A 402 17.11 -1.52 -18.12
CA ALA A 402 18.39 -2.03 -18.60
C ALA A 402 19.00 -3.07 -17.64
N PHE A 403 18.92 -2.81 -16.32
CA PHE A 403 19.38 -3.77 -15.31
C PHE A 403 18.58 -5.06 -15.33
N LEU A 404 17.23 -4.99 -15.41
CA LEU A 404 16.36 -6.15 -15.43
C LEU A 404 16.59 -6.99 -16.69
N GLN A 405 16.73 -6.35 -17.85
CA GLN A 405 17.02 -7.05 -19.11
C GLN A 405 18.38 -7.77 -19.05
N GLU A 406 19.44 -7.12 -18.57
CA GLU A 406 20.74 -7.75 -18.39
C GLU A 406 20.67 -8.94 -17.42
N ALA A 407 20.02 -8.74 -16.26
CA ALA A 407 19.95 -9.73 -15.18
C ALA A 407 19.14 -10.99 -15.58
N LEU A 408 18.13 -10.85 -16.43
CA LEU A 408 17.33 -11.96 -16.94
C LEU A 408 17.79 -12.49 -18.31
N GLY A 409 18.88 -11.98 -18.87
CA GLY A 409 19.42 -12.39 -20.16
C GLY A 409 18.53 -12.06 -21.36
N LEU A 410 17.78 -10.94 -21.27
CA LEU A 410 16.89 -10.47 -22.33
C LEU A 410 17.65 -9.57 -23.31
N SER A 411 17.25 -9.61 -24.58
CA SER A 411 17.76 -8.65 -25.57
C SER A 411 17.24 -7.24 -25.22
N PRO A 412 18.07 -6.19 -25.36
CA PRO A 412 17.58 -4.82 -25.21
C PRO A 412 16.38 -4.58 -26.15
N SER A 413 15.26 -4.12 -25.62
CA SER A 413 14.16 -3.64 -26.44
C SER A 413 14.66 -2.46 -27.27
N SER A 414 14.38 -2.44 -28.57
CA SER A 414 14.61 -1.24 -29.39
C SER A 414 13.79 -0.09 -28.80
N THR A 415 14.48 0.90 -28.25
CA THR A 415 13.89 2.15 -27.70
C THR A 415 13.18 2.94 -28.76
#